data_dbde0c801cdb8ca5afd517c4838ecff5
#
_entry.id   dbde0c801cdb8ca5afd517c4838ecff5
#
_cell.length_a   1.000
_cell.length_b   1.000
_cell.length_c   1.000
_cell.angle_alpha   90.00
_cell.angle_beta   90.00
_cell.angle_gamma   90.00
#
_symmetry.space_group_name_H-M   'P 1'
#
loop_
_entity.id
_entity.type
_entity.pdbx_description
1 polymer ?
#
loop_
_entity_poly.entity_id
_entity_poly.type
_entity_poly.pdbx_seq_one_letter_code
_entity_poly.pdbx_strand_id
1 'polypeptide(L)'
;MRFHTVKILFVLLCSVSISTSAQSYITYDVSFPNTVQHEADIKVSFTKIKEGAFSFRMGSSAPGSQTLHAFAKNVYRVQATNSQGEALVLTRPNPHQWDVEAHDGTVNVSYTLFGNSGDAIYSQIHEQYALLNMPSSFIYAPSLLETPIQLTLNLPKDWKVATPLKQMFENTYYASDLTSFMDSPIALGKHQIRSFEASSNETTQNIHIVLNHHVHLLAHLGTSWHSYCTA
;
A
#
# COMPACT_ATOMS: atom_id res chain seq x y z
N MET A 1 -49.88 -57.80 28.50
CA MET A 1 -49.26 -56.52 28.79
C MET A 1 -47.89 -56.52 28.11
N ARG A 2 -47.76 -55.82 26.96
CA ARG A 2 -46.48 -55.74 26.19
C ARG A 2 -45.85 -54.36 26.45
N PHE A 3 -44.68 -54.34 27.09
CA PHE A 3 -43.88 -53.12 27.29
C PHE A 3 -43.07 -52.82 26.05
N HIS A 4 -43.29 -51.65 25.43
CA HIS A 4 -42.49 -51.14 24.34
C HIS A 4 -41.34 -50.31 24.92
N THR A 5 -40.14 -50.82 24.73
CA THR A 5 -38.92 -50.12 25.12
C THR A 5 -38.59 -49.12 24.05
N VAL A 6 -38.71 -47.79 24.34
CA VAL A 6 -38.28 -46.68 23.47
C VAL A 6 -36.80 -46.52 23.67
N LYS A 7 -35.99 -46.77 22.62
CA LYS A 7 -34.58 -46.46 22.58
C LYS A 7 -34.41 -45.00 22.14
N ILE A 8 -34.03 -44.14 23.07
CA ILE A 8 -33.64 -42.73 22.76
C ILE A 8 -32.22 -42.76 22.26
N LEU A 9 -32.04 -42.47 20.95
CA LEU A 9 -30.73 -42.27 20.29
C LEU A 9 -30.25 -40.84 20.57
N PHE A 10 -29.28 -40.69 21.45
CA PHE A 10 -28.64 -39.40 21.75
C PHE A 10 -27.61 -39.12 20.65
N VAL A 11 -27.94 -38.27 19.67
CA VAL A 11 -27.01 -37.81 18.66
C VAL A 11 -26.20 -36.66 19.27
N LEU A 12 -24.95 -36.97 19.62
CA LEU A 12 -23.97 -35.98 20.10
C LEU A 12 -23.49 -35.14 18.89
N LEU A 13 -24.05 -33.96 18.69
CA LEU A 13 -23.61 -33.01 17.68
C LEU A 13 -22.29 -32.38 18.16
N CYS A 14 -21.16 -32.92 17.68
CA CYS A 14 -19.83 -32.31 17.92
C CYS A 14 -19.70 -31.07 17.02
N SER A 15 -19.97 -29.88 17.57
CA SER A 15 -19.72 -28.62 16.90
C SER A 15 -18.21 -28.36 16.82
N VAL A 16 -17.60 -28.69 15.68
CA VAL A 16 -16.22 -28.29 15.37
C VAL A 16 -16.22 -26.78 15.12
N SER A 17 -15.80 -26.01 16.11
CA SER A 17 -15.55 -24.60 15.95
C SER A 17 -14.30 -24.45 15.09
N ILE A 18 -14.46 -24.19 13.79
CA ILE A 18 -13.37 -23.80 12.90
C ILE A 18 -13.00 -22.37 13.28
N SER A 19 -11.96 -22.21 14.09
CA SER A 19 -11.35 -20.90 14.34
C SER A 19 -10.66 -20.46 13.05
N THR A 20 -11.34 -19.68 12.23
CA THR A 20 -10.71 -18.93 11.13
C THR A 20 -9.77 -17.91 11.77
N SER A 21 -8.48 -18.21 11.78
CA SER A 21 -7.47 -17.22 12.13
C SER A 21 -7.52 -16.12 11.06
N ALA A 22 -8.10 -14.97 11.39
CA ALA A 22 -8.08 -13.82 10.51
C ALA A 22 -6.61 -13.43 10.28
N GLN A 23 -6.18 -13.46 9.02
CA GLN A 23 -4.83 -13.07 8.63
C GLN A 23 -4.62 -11.61 9.04
N SER A 24 -3.48 -11.34 9.68
CA SER A 24 -3.10 -9.97 10.04
C SER A 24 -2.50 -9.29 8.82
N TYR A 25 -2.94 -8.07 8.56
CA TYR A 25 -2.39 -7.20 7.52
C TYR A 25 -1.88 -5.92 8.16
N ILE A 26 -0.81 -5.36 7.58
CA ILE A 26 -0.53 -3.94 7.71
C ILE A 26 -1.48 -3.23 6.74
N THR A 27 -2.28 -2.29 7.21
CA THR A 27 -3.24 -1.60 6.36
C THR A 27 -2.82 -0.15 6.16
N TYR A 28 -2.70 0.27 4.91
CA TYR A 28 -2.52 1.66 4.53
C TYR A 28 -3.79 2.22 3.92
N ASP A 29 -4.08 3.47 4.26
CA ASP A 29 -5.17 4.26 3.69
C ASP A 29 -4.57 5.60 3.24
N VAL A 30 -4.74 5.92 1.96
CA VAL A 30 -4.18 7.13 1.33
C VAL A 30 -5.31 7.97 0.78
N SER A 31 -5.30 9.26 1.08
CA SER A 31 -6.24 10.25 0.54
C SER A 31 -5.51 11.50 0.06
N PHE A 32 -6.15 12.25 -0.81
CA PHE A 32 -5.58 13.40 -1.51
C PHE A 32 -6.42 14.66 -1.29
N PRO A 33 -6.57 15.14 -0.02
CA PRO A 33 -7.45 16.26 0.27
C PRO A 33 -6.90 17.60 -0.22
N ASN A 34 -5.59 17.70 -0.48
CA ASN A 34 -4.89 18.96 -0.75
C ASN A 34 -3.84 18.84 -1.85
N THR A 35 -4.24 18.35 -3.01
CA THR A 35 -3.33 18.17 -4.17
C THR A 35 -2.76 19.50 -4.71
N VAL A 36 -3.47 20.62 -4.50
CA VAL A 36 -2.99 21.97 -4.87
C VAL A 36 -1.70 22.34 -4.11
N GLN A 37 -1.57 21.86 -2.87
CA GLN A 37 -0.38 22.04 -2.05
C GLN A 37 0.58 20.84 -2.12
N HIS A 38 0.37 19.95 -3.07
CA HIS A 38 1.20 18.74 -3.25
C HIS A 38 1.17 17.77 -2.05
N GLU A 39 0.03 17.66 -1.38
CA GLU A 39 -0.11 16.88 -0.15
C GLU A 39 -1.03 15.68 -0.32
N ALA A 40 -0.65 14.56 0.32
CA ALA A 40 -1.49 13.42 0.56
C ALA A 40 -1.50 13.10 2.07
N ASP A 41 -2.64 12.68 2.60
CA ASP A 41 -2.75 12.16 3.94
C ASP A 41 -2.69 10.63 3.92
N ILE A 42 -1.81 10.06 4.74
CA ILE A 42 -1.57 8.64 4.81
C ILE A 42 -1.81 8.16 6.24
N LYS A 43 -2.55 7.08 6.37
CA LYS A 43 -2.73 6.35 7.62
C LYS A 43 -2.18 4.95 7.45
N VAL A 44 -1.51 4.45 8.48
CA VAL A 44 -1.08 3.06 8.55
C VAL A 44 -1.46 2.46 9.89
N SER A 45 -2.00 1.25 9.87
CA SER A 45 -2.34 0.49 11.07
C SER A 45 -1.46 -0.74 11.16
N PHE A 46 -0.72 -0.82 12.25
CA PHE A 46 0.06 -1.98 12.66
C PHE A 46 -0.71 -2.68 13.79
N THR A 47 -1.07 -3.93 13.59
CA THR A 47 -1.86 -4.70 14.55
C THR A 47 -1.15 -5.99 14.95
N LYS A 48 -1.56 -6.58 16.08
CA LYS A 48 -0.95 -7.79 16.65
C LYS A 48 0.56 -7.62 16.91
N ILE A 49 0.94 -6.41 17.31
CA ILE A 49 2.32 -6.09 17.68
C ILE A 49 2.61 -6.76 19.04
N LYS A 50 3.79 -7.34 19.17
CA LYS A 50 4.26 -7.92 20.45
C LYS A 50 4.44 -6.80 21.48
N GLU A 51 4.19 -7.13 22.75
CA GLU A 51 4.47 -6.22 23.87
C GLU A 51 5.91 -5.68 23.84
N GLY A 52 6.08 -4.45 24.30
CA GLY A 52 7.36 -3.75 24.36
C GLY A 52 7.38 -2.49 23.47
N ALA A 53 8.57 -1.94 23.26
CA ALA A 53 8.73 -0.79 22.38
C ALA A 53 8.51 -1.17 20.92
N PHE A 54 7.90 -0.26 20.17
CA PHE A 54 7.65 -0.42 18.74
C PHE A 54 8.25 0.72 17.95
N SER A 55 8.97 0.37 16.88
CA SER A 55 9.61 1.36 16.00
C SER A 55 9.04 1.28 14.60
N PHE A 56 8.85 2.45 14.00
CA PHE A 56 8.52 2.58 12.57
C PHE A 56 9.36 3.67 11.95
N ARG A 57 9.56 3.59 10.63
CA ARG A 57 10.47 4.49 9.95
C ARG A 57 10.09 4.75 8.50
N MET A 58 10.57 5.87 7.96
CA MET A 58 10.61 6.15 6.53
C MET A 58 11.88 5.55 5.92
N GLY A 59 11.81 5.13 4.67
CA GLY A 59 12.98 4.72 3.90
C GLY A 59 14.03 5.82 3.82
N SER A 60 15.28 5.44 3.61
CA SER A 60 16.41 6.35 3.35
C SER A 60 17.20 5.97 2.10
N SER A 61 16.76 4.94 1.39
CA SER A 61 17.31 4.49 0.11
C SER A 61 16.17 4.11 -0.83
N ALA A 62 16.41 4.17 -2.13
CA ALA A 62 15.52 3.68 -3.15
C ALA A 62 16.17 2.50 -3.87
N PRO A 63 15.39 1.52 -4.38
CA PRO A 63 15.91 0.43 -5.18
C PRO A 63 16.77 0.94 -6.34
N GLY A 64 17.95 0.35 -6.52
CA GLY A 64 18.90 0.77 -7.56
C GLY A 64 19.72 2.03 -7.26
N SER A 65 19.47 2.73 -6.13
CA SER A 65 20.25 3.88 -5.72
C SER A 65 21.24 3.55 -4.59
N GLN A 66 22.49 3.96 -4.74
CA GLN A 66 23.51 3.87 -3.69
C GLN A 66 23.55 5.12 -2.79
N THR A 67 22.75 6.12 -3.11
CA THR A 67 22.70 7.40 -2.38
C THR A 67 21.67 7.33 -1.25
N LEU A 68 22.02 7.87 -0.10
CA LEU A 68 21.07 8.06 1.00
C LEU A 68 20.19 9.28 0.72
N HIS A 69 18.90 9.10 0.89
CA HIS A 69 17.89 10.13 0.69
C HIS A 69 17.23 10.53 2.00
N ALA A 70 16.92 11.80 2.17
CA ALA A 70 16.23 12.31 3.34
C ALA A 70 14.71 12.35 3.11
N PHE A 71 14.08 11.20 2.75
CA PHE A 71 12.64 11.14 2.44
C PHE A 71 11.78 11.63 3.60
N ALA A 72 12.19 11.35 4.84
CA ALA A 72 11.46 11.78 6.04
C ALA A 72 11.33 13.30 6.20
N LYS A 73 12.09 14.12 5.45
CA LYS A 73 11.92 15.59 5.41
C LYS A 73 10.59 16.02 4.81
N ASN A 74 10.00 15.17 3.98
CA ASN A 74 8.74 15.42 3.29
C ASN A 74 7.53 14.87 4.08
N VAL A 75 7.76 14.33 5.27
CA VAL A 75 6.74 13.75 6.15
C VAL A 75 6.56 14.62 7.37
N TYR A 76 5.33 15.06 7.62
CA TYR A 76 5.02 15.93 8.75
C TYR A 76 3.65 15.63 9.35
N ARG A 77 3.32 16.27 10.47
CA ARG A 77 2.10 15.99 11.24
C ARG A 77 1.99 14.52 11.67
N VAL A 78 3.12 13.86 11.94
CA VAL A 78 3.13 12.46 12.37
C VAL A 78 2.51 12.33 13.74
N GLN A 79 1.48 11.50 13.85
CA GLN A 79 0.77 11.19 15.08
C GLN A 79 0.59 9.69 15.18
N ALA A 80 0.57 9.16 16.41
CA ALA A 80 0.26 7.77 16.65
C ALA A 80 -0.84 7.63 17.72
N THR A 81 -1.70 6.64 17.54
CA THR A 81 -2.76 6.28 18.50
C THR A 81 -2.81 4.77 18.72
N ASN A 82 -3.35 4.36 19.87
CA ASN A 82 -3.64 2.95 20.17
C ASN A 82 -4.94 2.48 19.51
N SER A 83 -5.41 1.27 19.87
CA SER A 83 -6.65 0.70 19.29
C SER A 83 -7.91 1.48 19.70
N GLN A 84 -7.89 2.22 20.81
CA GLN A 84 -8.99 3.06 21.30
C GLN A 84 -8.95 4.49 20.73
N GLY A 85 -7.92 4.83 19.94
CA GLY A 85 -7.72 6.18 19.41
C GLY A 85 -7.05 7.15 20.39
N GLU A 86 -6.53 6.67 21.51
CA GLU A 86 -5.78 7.48 22.46
C GLU A 86 -4.37 7.75 21.93
N ALA A 87 -3.88 8.98 22.13
CA ALA A 87 -2.59 9.41 21.61
C ALA A 87 -1.43 8.67 22.29
N LEU A 88 -0.50 8.17 21.48
CA LEU A 88 0.76 7.56 21.92
C LEU A 88 1.89 8.59 21.86
N VAL A 89 2.79 8.52 22.83
CA VAL A 89 3.98 9.38 22.86
C VAL A 89 4.99 8.88 21.85
N LEU A 90 5.39 9.77 20.93
CA LEU A 90 6.41 9.51 19.93
C LEU A 90 7.74 10.12 20.34
N THR A 91 8.82 9.34 20.26
CA THR A 91 10.19 9.82 20.30
C THR A 91 10.83 9.70 18.92
N ARG A 92 11.86 10.50 18.65
CA ARG A 92 12.59 10.51 17.37
C ARG A 92 14.08 10.30 17.60
N PRO A 93 14.56 9.06 17.65
CA PRO A 93 15.98 8.78 17.91
C PRO A 93 16.89 9.22 16.73
N ASN A 94 16.35 9.32 15.54
CA ASN A 94 17.02 9.84 14.34
C ASN A 94 16.02 10.43 13.34
N PRO A 95 16.46 11.12 12.28
CA PRO A 95 15.55 11.78 11.32
C PRO A 95 14.57 10.86 10.60
N HIS A 96 14.85 9.57 10.49
CA HIS A 96 14.06 8.61 9.72
C HIS A 96 13.14 7.72 10.56
N GLN A 97 13.24 7.76 11.90
CA GLN A 97 12.59 6.80 12.79
C GLN A 97 11.76 7.49 13.87
N TRP A 98 10.66 6.85 14.23
CA TRP A 98 9.81 7.16 15.38
C TRP A 98 9.66 5.92 16.23
N ASP A 99 9.70 6.09 17.54
CA ASP A 99 9.53 5.03 18.51
C ASP A 99 8.34 5.31 19.42
N VAL A 100 7.63 4.24 19.79
CA VAL A 100 6.56 4.19 20.78
C VAL A 100 7.02 3.25 21.89
N GLU A 101 7.05 3.73 23.15
CA GLU A 101 7.50 2.93 24.29
C GLU A 101 6.44 1.94 24.78
N ALA A 102 5.16 2.30 24.69
CA ALA A 102 4.05 1.49 25.16
C ALA A 102 2.87 1.57 24.21
N HIS A 103 2.22 0.43 23.95
CA HIS A 103 1.02 0.28 23.13
C HIS A 103 0.21 -0.94 23.60
N ASP A 104 -1.03 -1.05 23.14
CA ASP A 104 -1.97 -2.14 23.45
C ASP A 104 -1.96 -3.30 22.42
N GLY A 105 -0.89 -3.45 21.64
CA GLY A 105 -0.79 -4.37 20.51
C GLY A 105 -1.25 -3.77 19.18
N THR A 106 -1.63 -2.50 19.17
CA THR A 106 -1.99 -1.73 17.97
C THR A 106 -1.32 -0.37 17.99
N VAL A 107 -0.76 0.04 16.85
CA VAL A 107 -0.26 1.39 16.62
C VAL A 107 -0.80 1.88 15.29
N ASN A 108 -1.67 2.89 15.35
CA ASN A 108 -2.19 3.58 14.17
C ASN A 108 -1.39 4.86 13.98
N VAL A 109 -0.73 5.01 12.85
CA VAL A 109 0.07 6.20 12.53
C VAL A 109 -0.64 6.97 11.43
N SER A 110 -0.74 8.28 11.59
CA SER A 110 -1.19 9.21 10.54
C SER A 110 -0.14 10.26 10.29
N TYR A 111 0.01 10.64 9.03
CA TYR A 111 0.94 11.69 8.62
C TYR A 111 0.53 12.31 7.29
N THR A 112 1.05 13.50 7.00
CA THR A 112 0.94 14.15 5.70
C THR A 112 2.26 13.98 4.95
N LEU A 113 2.16 13.55 3.69
CA LEU A 113 3.25 13.46 2.74
C LEU A 113 3.21 14.68 1.80
N PHE A 114 4.33 15.39 1.69
CA PHE A 114 4.53 16.42 0.68
C PHE A 114 5.29 15.85 -0.52
N GLY A 115 4.74 16.01 -1.71
CA GLY A 115 5.30 15.45 -2.95
C GLY A 115 5.39 16.50 -4.07
N ASN A 116 6.46 17.30 -4.07
CA ASN A 116 6.73 18.26 -5.15
C ASN A 116 8.21 18.25 -5.52
N SER A 117 8.69 17.13 -6.03
CA SER A 117 10.07 17.00 -6.49
C SER A 117 10.09 16.67 -7.98
N GLY A 118 11.01 17.27 -8.72
CA GLY A 118 11.30 16.89 -10.12
C GLY A 118 12.11 15.60 -10.26
N ASP A 119 12.57 15.02 -9.14
CA ASP A 119 13.34 13.78 -9.11
C ASP A 119 12.39 12.56 -8.96
N ALA A 120 12.48 11.60 -9.88
CA ALA A 120 11.64 10.40 -9.90
C ALA A 120 11.80 9.48 -8.68
N ILE A 121 12.85 9.67 -7.89
CA ILE A 121 13.06 8.93 -6.63
C ILE A 121 12.12 9.43 -5.52
N TYR A 122 11.63 10.65 -5.63
CA TYR A 122 10.65 11.23 -4.71
C TYR A 122 9.24 11.14 -5.29
N SER A 123 8.27 11.15 -4.41
CA SER A 123 6.86 11.19 -4.80
C SER A 123 6.48 12.56 -5.35
N GLN A 124 5.54 12.56 -6.28
CA GLN A 124 4.97 13.75 -6.89
C GLN A 124 3.46 13.74 -6.71
N ILE A 125 2.90 14.84 -6.27
CA ILE A 125 1.46 15.00 -6.06
C ILE A 125 1.05 16.32 -6.69
N HIS A 126 0.13 16.27 -7.66
CA HIS A 126 -0.40 17.41 -8.38
C HIS A 126 -1.91 17.30 -8.48
N GLU A 127 -2.58 18.36 -8.88
CA GLU A 127 -4.05 18.40 -9.02
C GLU A 127 -4.62 17.36 -9.99
N GLN A 128 -3.83 16.91 -10.94
CA GLN A 128 -4.29 16.02 -12.02
C GLN A 128 -3.68 14.63 -11.96
N TYR A 129 -2.60 14.46 -11.23
CA TYR A 129 -1.90 13.19 -11.09
C TYR A 129 -1.08 13.12 -9.81
N ALA A 130 -0.76 11.91 -9.39
CA ALA A 130 0.29 11.65 -8.40
C ALA A 130 1.14 10.44 -8.83
N LEU A 131 2.42 10.51 -8.50
CA LEU A 131 3.34 9.39 -8.58
C LEU A 131 3.85 9.12 -7.16
N LEU A 132 3.46 7.98 -6.60
CA LEU A 132 3.94 7.55 -5.29
C LEU A 132 5.11 6.58 -5.49
N ASN A 133 6.31 7.05 -5.18
CA ASN A 133 7.47 6.18 -5.04
C ASN A 133 7.45 5.61 -3.62
N MET A 134 7.33 4.31 -3.50
CA MET A 134 6.97 3.65 -2.24
C MET A 134 7.93 3.95 -1.09
N PRO A 135 9.27 3.83 -1.24
CA PRO A 135 10.23 4.16 -0.17
C PRO A 135 10.17 5.61 0.30
N SER A 136 9.75 6.54 -0.57
CA SER A 136 9.62 7.96 -0.23
C SER A 136 8.23 8.36 0.23
N SER A 137 7.25 7.43 0.18
CA SER A 137 5.85 7.67 0.53
C SER A 137 5.43 6.99 1.83
N PHE A 138 5.88 5.76 2.07
CA PHE A 138 5.30 4.89 3.07
C PHE A 138 6.23 4.61 4.25
N ILE A 139 5.76 4.96 5.45
CA ILE A 139 6.38 4.56 6.71
C ILE A 139 6.15 3.06 6.90
N TYR A 140 7.16 2.33 7.36
CA TYR A 140 7.10 0.89 7.61
C TYR A 140 7.70 0.51 8.96
N ALA A 141 7.38 -0.69 9.46
CA ALA A 141 7.95 -1.24 10.69
C ALA A 141 8.98 -2.33 10.37
N PRO A 142 10.26 -2.18 10.78
CA PRO A 142 11.30 -3.18 10.55
C PRO A 142 11.03 -4.55 11.17
N SER A 143 10.18 -4.62 12.18
CA SER A 143 9.79 -5.87 12.84
C SER A 143 8.70 -6.65 12.10
N LEU A 144 8.12 -6.09 11.01
CA LEU A 144 6.95 -6.63 10.31
C LEU A 144 7.18 -6.79 8.79
N LEU A 145 8.42 -7.09 8.37
CA LEU A 145 8.81 -7.14 6.95
C LEU A 145 8.03 -8.18 6.13
N GLU A 146 7.75 -9.33 6.74
CA GLU A 146 7.06 -10.47 6.10
C GLU A 146 5.53 -10.41 6.29
N THR A 147 5.01 -9.33 6.89
CA THR A 147 3.57 -9.20 7.09
C THR A 147 2.90 -8.71 5.82
N PRO A 148 1.83 -9.37 5.34
CA PRO A 148 1.08 -8.92 4.18
C PRO A 148 0.53 -7.50 4.36
N ILE A 149 0.46 -6.77 3.26
CA ILE A 149 0.06 -5.37 3.23
C ILE A 149 -1.19 -5.22 2.38
N GLN A 150 -2.14 -4.45 2.90
CA GLN A 150 -3.30 -3.98 2.18
C GLN A 150 -3.23 -2.45 2.05
N LEU A 151 -3.41 -1.95 0.83
CA LEU A 151 -3.42 -0.54 0.53
C LEU A 151 -4.77 -0.12 -0.03
N THR A 152 -5.43 0.84 0.58
CA THR A 152 -6.64 1.47 0.08
C THR A 152 -6.34 2.90 -0.39
N LEU A 153 -6.81 3.24 -1.58
CA LEU A 153 -6.61 4.54 -2.21
C LEU A 153 -7.95 5.28 -2.34
N ASN A 154 -8.13 6.37 -1.57
CA ASN A 154 -9.28 7.26 -1.66
C ASN A 154 -8.98 8.34 -2.71
N LEU A 155 -9.37 8.07 -3.93
CA LEU A 155 -8.97 8.85 -5.09
C LEU A 155 -9.87 10.08 -5.32
N PRO A 156 -9.30 11.19 -5.81
CA PRO A 156 -10.09 12.24 -6.44
C PRO A 156 -10.91 11.70 -7.62
N LYS A 157 -12.00 12.40 -7.93
CA LYS A 157 -12.89 12.02 -9.04
C LYS A 157 -12.11 11.84 -10.35
N ASP A 158 -12.46 10.79 -11.10
CA ASP A 158 -11.91 10.43 -12.41
C ASP A 158 -10.42 9.99 -12.40
N TRP A 159 -9.79 9.89 -11.24
CA TRP A 159 -8.44 9.32 -11.17
C TRP A 159 -8.48 7.80 -11.32
N LYS A 160 -7.47 7.27 -11.98
CA LYS A 160 -7.23 5.85 -12.20
C LYS A 160 -5.92 5.45 -11.52
N VAL A 161 -5.77 4.16 -11.25
CA VAL A 161 -4.58 3.59 -10.63
C VAL A 161 -3.84 2.75 -11.66
N ALA A 162 -2.53 2.93 -11.71
CA ALA A 162 -1.64 2.00 -12.38
C ALA A 162 -0.51 1.61 -11.41
N THR A 163 -0.42 0.32 -11.11
CA THR A 163 0.55 -0.24 -10.18
C THR A 163 0.74 -1.73 -10.48
N PRO A 164 1.92 -2.34 -10.21
CA PRO A 164 2.11 -3.78 -10.25
C PRO A 164 1.39 -4.54 -9.12
N LEU A 165 0.94 -3.84 -8.05
CA LEU A 165 0.24 -4.47 -6.94
C LEU A 165 -1.03 -5.20 -7.40
N LYS A 166 -1.29 -6.37 -6.80
CA LYS A 166 -2.51 -7.13 -7.08
C LYS A 166 -3.74 -6.39 -6.55
N GLN A 167 -4.67 -6.05 -7.43
CA GLN A 167 -5.96 -5.49 -7.03
C GLN A 167 -6.83 -6.57 -6.37
N MET A 168 -7.38 -6.28 -5.19
CA MET A 168 -8.32 -7.15 -4.48
C MET A 168 -9.78 -6.70 -4.68
N PHE A 169 -10.03 -5.41 -4.49
CA PHE A 169 -11.32 -4.75 -4.66
C PHE A 169 -11.11 -3.41 -5.36
N GLU A 170 -12.19 -2.65 -5.58
CA GLU A 170 -12.08 -1.30 -6.08
C GLU A 170 -11.15 -0.47 -5.19
N ASN A 171 -10.08 0.09 -5.80
CA ASN A 171 -9.07 0.91 -5.13
C ASN A 171 -8.37 0.28 -3.92
N THR A 172 -8.45 -1.04 -3.76
CA THR A 172 -7.76 -1.78 -2.71
C THR A 172 -6.79 -2.78 -3.32
N TYR A 173 -5.55 -2.72 -2.88
CA TYR A 173 -4.41 -3.45 -3.44
C TYR A 173 -3.71 -4.26 -2.35
N TYR A 174 -2.97 -5.29 -2.77
CA TYR A 174 -2.32 -6.25 -1.89
C TYR A 174 -0.85 -6.44 -2.29
N ALA A 175 0.00 -6.55 -1.28
CA ALA A 175 1.36 -7.06 -1.38
C ALA A 175 1.59 -8.17 -0.35
N SER A 176 2.36 -9.20 -0.72
CA SER A 176 2.66 -10.34 0.16
C SER A 176 3.54 -9.97 1.35
N ASP A 177 4.37 -8.95 1.20
CA ASP A 177 5.42 -8.53 2.11
C ASP A 177 5.88 -7.10 1.80
N LEU A 178 6.76 -6.57 2.64
CA LEU A 178 7.28 -5.21 2.47
C LEU A 178 8.11 -5.05 1.19
N THR A 179 8.89 -6.04 0.80
CA THR A 179 9.73 -5.95 -0.41
C THR A 179 8.87 -5.79 -1.65
N SER A 180 7.89 -6.66 -1.83
CA SER A 180 6.91 -6.58 -2.93
C SER A 180 6.16 -5.26 -2.92
N PHE A 181 5.84 -4.72 -1.74
CA PHE A 181 5.19 -3.42 -1.60
C PHE A 181 6.09 -2.28 -2.04
N MET A 182 7.33 -2.25 -1.56
CA MET A 182 8.28 -1.17 -1.83
C MET A 182 8.78 -1.14 -3.29
N ASP A 183 8.74 -2.27 -3.98
CA ASP A 183 9.10 -2.39 -5.41
C ASP A 183 7.93 -2.09 -6.37
N SER A 184 6.78 -1.68 -5.85
CA SER A 184 5.55 -1.48 -6.62
C SER A 184 5.10 -0.03 -6.67
N PRO A 185 5.72 0.84 -7.48
CA PRO A 185 5.33 2.24 -7.57
C PRO A 185 3.87 2.40 -8.03
N ILE A 186 3.25 3.52 -7.68
CA ILE A 186 1.86 3.80 -7.99
C ILE A 186 1.75 5.10 -8.79
N ALA A 187 1.22 5.00 -9.99
CA ALA A 187 0.83 6.16 -10.77
C ALA A 187 -0.69 6.37 -10.68
N LEU A 188 -1.09 7.56 -10.33
CA LEU A 188 -2.49 7.96 -10.12
C LEU A 188 -2.82 9.15 -11.01
N GLY A 189 -4.04 9.22 -11.51
CA GLY A 189 -4.49 10.40 -12.26
C GLY A 189 -5.43 10.08 -13.41
N LYS A 190 -5.70 11.11 -14.22
CA LYS A 190 -6.55 11.00 -15.43
C LYS A 190 -5.76 10.47 -16.63
N HIS A 191 -4.90 9.49 -16.41
CA HIS A 191 -4.04 8.93 -17.44
C HIS A 191 -4.75 7.92 -18.35
N GLN A 192 -4.18 7.69 -19.52
CA GLN A 192 -4.58 6.63 -20.43
C GLN A 192 -3.68 5.41 -20.23
N ILE A 193 -4.32 4.23 -20.22
CA ILE A 193 -3.62 2.96 -20.14
C ILE A 193 -3.74 2.28 -21.51
N ARG A 194 -2.60 1.87 -22.08
CA ARG A 194 -2.52 1.00 -23.24
C ARG A 194 -1.93 -0.33 -22.81
N SER A 195 -2.57 -1.41 -23.21
CA SER A 195 -2.14 -2.77 -22.86
C SER A 195 -1.89 -3.55 -24.13
N PHE A 196 -0.84 -4.33 -24.14
CA PHE A 196 -0.54 -5.30 -25.19
C PHE A 196 0.11 -6.55 -24.61
N GLU A 197 -0.05 -7.66 -25.31
CA GLU A 197 0.61 -8.93 -24.95
C GLU A 197 1.95 -9.03 -25.66
N ALA A 198 3.00 -9.33 -24.91
CA ALA A 198 4.29 -9.69 -25.43
C ALA A 198 4.55 -11.18 -25.14
N SER A 199 4.72 -11.96 -26.19
CA SER A 199 4.97 -13.40 -26.09
C SER A 199 6.42 -13.72 -26.45
N SER A 200 7.08 -14.49 -25.58
CA SER A 200 8.32 -15.18 -25.84
C SER A 200 8.04 -16.69 -25.89
N ASN A 201 8.99 -17.51 -26.36
CA ASN A 201 8.78 -18.94 -26.65
C ASN A 201 8.14 -19.76 -25.51
N GLU A 202 8.12 -19.28 -24.26
CA GLU A 202 7.59 -20.01 -23.10
C GLU A 202 6.63 -19.21 -22.24
N THR A 203 6.54 -17.89 -22.41
CA THR A 203 5.71 -17.03 -21.54
C THR A 203 5.04 -15.91 -22.30
N THR A 204 3.79 -15.64 -21.97
CA THR A 204 3.06 -14.45 -22.43
C THR A 204 2.92 -13.49 -21.26
N GLN A 205 3.30 -12.23 -21.46
CA GLN A 205 3.22 -11.17 -20.45
C GLN A 205 2.34 -10.05 -20.97
N ASN A 206 1.49 -9.51 -20.08
CA ASN A 206 0.74 -8.30 -20.35
C ASN A 206 1.57 -7.08 -19.98
N ILE A 207 1.86 -6.22 -20.94
CA ILE A 207 2.57 -4.97 -20.74
C ILE A 207 1.55 -3.83 -20.73
N HIS A 208 1.63 -3.01 -19.68
CA HIS A 208 0.78 -1.82 -19.55
C HIS A 208 1.65 -0.56 -19.65
N ILE A 209 1.31 0.30 -20.60
CA ILE A 209 1.92 1.62 -20.75
C ILE A 209 0.94 2.64 -20.19
N VAL A 210 1.38 3.40 -19.20
CA VAL A 210 0.62 4.47 -18.56
C VAL A 210 1.12 5.81 -19.07
N LEU A 211 0.25 6.57 -19.71
CA LEU A 211 0.57 7.86 -20.30
C LEU A 211 -0.23 8.96 -19.59
N ASN A 212 0.49 9.80 -18.87
CA ASN A 212 -0.08 11.04 -18.31
C ASN A 212 0.23 12.19 -19.28
N HIS A 213 -0.70 12.50 -20.19
CA HIS A 213 -0.49 13.48 -21.23
C HIS A 213 -1.72 14.36 -21.46
N HIS A 214 -1.50 15.65 -21.63
CA HIS A 214 -2.55 16.64 -21.88
C HIS A 214 -2.93 16.84 -23.36
N VAL A 215 -2.32 16.12 -24.32
CA VAL A 215 -2.49 16.41 -25.76
C VAL A 215 -2.97 15.17 -26.55
N HIS A 216 -3.78 15.42 -27.58
CA HIS A 216 -4.31 14.47 -28.57
C HIS A 216 -3.25 13.69 -29.40
N LEU A 217 -2.00 13.68 -29.00
CA LEU A 217 -0.88 13.06 -29.75
C LEU A 217 -0.96 11.52 -29.82
N LEU A 218 -1.84 10.89 -29.03
CA LEU A 218 -1.89 9.43 -28.87
C LEU A 218 -2.50 8.69 -30.07
N ALA A 219 -3.20 9.37 -30.96
CA ALA A 219 -3.74 8.72 -32.17
C ALA A 219 -2.61 8.28 -33.14
N HIS A 220 -1.47 8.97 -33.13
CA HIS A 220 -0.34 8.65 -34.02
C HIS A 220 0.67 7.68 -33.42
N LEU A 221 0.81 7.61 -32.09
CA LEU A 221 1.76 6.69 -31.46
C LEU A 221 1.28 5.22 -31.48
N GLY A 222 -0.04 4.98 -31.53
CA GLY A 222 -0.60 3.63 -31.55
C GLY A 222 -0.27 2.80 -32.80
N THR A 223 0.11 3.43 -33.90
CA THR A 223 0.45 2.75 -35.17
C THR A 223 1.95 2.56 -35.38
N SER A 224 2.81 3.35 -34.72
CA SER A 224 4.27 3.24 -34.93
C SER A 224 4.97 2.28 -33.96
N TRP A 225 4.39 2.00 -32.78
CA TRP A 225 5.02 1.11 -31.80
C TRP A 225 4.95 -0.37 -32.17
N HIS A 226 3.96 -0.78 -32.98
CA HIS A 226 3.88 -2.17 -33.48
C HIS A 226 5.09 -2.54 -34.34
N SER A 227 5.74 -1.58 -35.01
CA SER A 227 6.88 -1.83 -35.87
C SER A 227 8.23 -1.94 -35.14
N TYR A 228 8.33 -1.49 -33.89
CA TYR A 228 9.56 -1.56 -33.11
C TYR A 228 9.64 -2.79 -32.19
N CYS A 229 8.51 -3.42 -31.86
CA CYS A 229 8.47 -4.60 -31.00
C CYS A 229 8.48 -5.93 -31.78
N THR A 230 8.48 -5.90 -33.12
CA THR A 230 8.48 -7.10 -33.99
C THR A 230 9.83 -7.31 -34.73
N ALA A 231 10.91 -6.65 -34.34
CA ALA A 231 12.24 -6.81 -34.93
C ALA A 231 13.15 -7.63 -34.00
#